data_d50441038efbc07bea24725cdbfce611
#
_entry.id   d50441038efbc07bea24725cdbfce611
#
_cell.length_a   1.000
_cell.length_b   1.000
_cell.length_c   1.000
_cell.angle_alpha   90.00
_cell.angle_beta   90.00
_cell.angle_gamma   90.00
#
_symmetry.space_group_name_H-M   'P 1'
#
loop_
_entity.id
_entity.type
_entity.pdbx_description
1 polymer ?
#
loop_
_entity_poly.entity_id
_entity_poly.type
_entity_poly.pdbx_seq_one_letter_code
_entity_poly.pdbx_strand_id
1 'polypeptide(L)'
;NVTNGITPRRWLYHANTPLATLISSKIGDDWITNLDLLQQIENFVDDPEFVADFMKIKKENKERLAKKIFKTTGVAVNTESIFIVQAKRIHEYKRQLMTILQVIGDYLAIIKDNAVPPCPKTYIFAGKAAPSYNFAKLIIKLINNVAEVVNNDPRVNDRIKVVFVPDYKVSLAELLIPAADISIQNSTAGFEASGTGNMKFALNGALTVGTYDGANIEIREAVGEDNFYLFGLREEQIAEMHANNSYKPHEVYDRSDYIKRIMNSLNSNMFCEKEYVLLFKMIYEELLSRDYYMVLADLAEFNQALHRAEHDYLNREEWAKAAIRNVARIGRFSSDRAVMEYADKIWHIKPVAE
;
A
#
# COMPACT_ATOMS: atom_id res chain seq x y z
N ASN A 1 22.48 5.03 -12.97
CA ASN A 1 21.19 5.33 -12.38
C ASN A 1 21.39 5.94 -10.99
N VAL A 2 20.57 6.93 -10.61
CA VAL A 2 20.51 7.50 -9.27
C VAL A 2 19.12 7.28 -8.73
N THR A 3 19.01 6.49 -7.66
CA THR A 3 17.73 6.21 -7.01
C THR A 3 17.14 7.48 -6.44
N ASN A 4 15.85 7.70 -6.62
CA ASN A 4 15.12 8.82 -6.00
C ASN A 4 15.22 8.77 -4.47
N GLY A 5 14.92 9.90 -3.85
CA GLY A 5 14.87 10.02 -2.39
C GLY A 5 13.71 10.91 -1.94
N ILE A 6 13.52 10.92 -0.64
CA ILE A 6 12.50 11.72 0.05
C ILE A 6 13.18 12.57 1.14
N THR A 7 12.58 13.72 1.46
CA THR A 7 13.08 14.55 2.54
C THR A 7 12.62 14.01 3.91
N PRO A 8 13.56 13.61 4.80
CA PRO A 8 13.22 13.11 6.13
C PRO A 8 12.58 14.19 6.99
N ARG A 9 12.96 15.46 6.79
CA ARG A 9 12.41 16.61 7.53
C ARG A 9 10.90 16.72 7.39
N ARG A 10 10.34 16.50 6.19
CA ARG A 10 8.89 16.49 5.99
C ARG A 10 8.25 15.15 6.37
N TRP A 11 8.83 14.03 5.89
CA TRP A 11 8.12 12.75 5.88
C TRP A 11 8.30 11.92 7.15
N LEU A 12 9.24 12.31 8.04
CA LEU A 12 9.37 11.76 9.38
C LEU A 12 9.29 12.86 10.45
N TYR A 13 10.24 13.81 10.44
CA TYR A 13 10.35 14.82 11.49
C TYR A 13 9.06 15.65 11.66
N HIS A 14 8.47 16.13 10.57
CA HIS A 14 7.24 16.93 10.60
C HIS A 14 5.97 16.08 10.65
N ALA A 15 5.85 15.07 9.77
CA ALA A 15 4.62 14.29 9.63
C ALA A 15 4.38 13.35 10.81
N ASN A 16 5.44 12.87 11.47
CA ASN A 16 5.39 11.91 12.58
C ASN A 16 6.30 12.38 13.72
N THR A 17 6.05 13.58 14.22
CA THR A 17 6.84 14.18 15.31
C THR A 17 7.00 13.26 16.53
N PRO A 18 5.96 12.50 16.99
CA PRO A 18 6.17 11.58 18.10
C PRO A 18 7.23 10.51 17.82
N LEU A 19 7.24 9.92 16.62
CA LEU A 19 8.26 8.94 16.23
C LEU A 19 9.63 9.58 16.10
N ALA A 20 9.71 10.78 15.51
CA ALA A 20 10.95 11.54 15.43
C ALA A 20 11.53 11.82 16.81
N THR A 21 10.69 12.23 17.78
CA THR A 21 11.09 12.48 19.17
C THR A 21 11.60 11.19 19.84
N LEU A 22 10.91 10.06 19.65
CA LEU A 22 11.35 8.77 20.18
C LEU A 22 12.72 8.37 19.62
N ILE A 23 12.92 8.52 18.30
CA ILE A 23 14.21 8.25 17.65
C ILE A 23 15.32 9.15 18.23
N SER A 24 15.06 10.47 18.25
CA SER A 24 16.04 11.46 18.76
C SER A 24 16.40 11.22 20.21
N SER A 25 15.49 10.71 21.04
CA SER A 25 15.79 10.39 22.45
C SER A 25 16.81 9.26 22.59
N LYS A 26 16.97 8.41 21.59
CA LYS A 26 17.88 7.25 21.62
C LYS A 26 19.19 7.50 20.87
N ILE A 27 19.14 8.23 19.74
CA ILE A 27 20.31 8.38 18.84
C ILE A 27 20.71 9.85 18.56
N GLY A 28 20.07 10.84 19.23
CA GLY A 28 20.30 12.27 18.96
C GLY A 28 19.61 12.74 17.68
N ASP A 29 19.87 13.98 17.26
CA ASP A 29 19.16 14.66 16.16
C ASP A 29 19.89 14.62 14.81
N ASP A 30 21.12 14.11 14.75
CA ASP A 30 21.96 14.14 13.54
C ASP A 30 21.34 13.34 12.37
N TRP A 31 20.45 12.37 12.66
CA TRP A 31 19.73 11.63 11.64
C TRP A 31 18.84 12.52 10.75
N ILE A 32 18.45 13.71 11.22
CA ILE A 32 17.59 14.65 10.46
C ILE A 32 18.28 15.10 9.17
N THR A 33 19.62 15.21 9.20
CA THR A 33 20.47 15.59 8.07
C THR A 33 21.28 14.44 7.49
N ASN A 34 21.47 13.37 8.27
CA ASN A 34 22.14 12.13 7.84
C ASN A 34 21.25 10.93 8.12
N LEU A 35 20.39 10.60 7.17
CA LEU A 35 19.33 9.57 7.36
C LEU A 35 19.90 8.16 7.59
N ASP A 36 21.15 7.88 7.20
CA ASP A 36 21.79 6.58 7.42
C ASP A 36 21.99 6.29 8.92
N LEU A 37 22.03 7.31 9.77
CA LEU A 37 22.11 7.15 11.23
C LEU A 37 20.88 6.47 11.84
N LEU A 38 19.74 6.42 11.12
CA LEU A 38 18.57 5.64 11.56
C LEU A 38 18.89 4.16 11.79
N GLN A 39 19.94 3.62 11.14
CA GLN A 39 20.37 2.26 11.38
C GLN A 39 20.68 1.97 12.86
N GLN A 40 21.06 2.98 13.63
CA GLN A 40 21.36 2.83 15.06
C GLN A 40 20.13 2.41 15.88
N ILE A 41 18.89 2.67 15.42
CA ILE A 41 17.69 2.25 16.15
C ILE A 41 17.50 0.71 16.12
N GLU A 42 18.19 -0.02 15.26
CA GLU A 42 18.17 -1.49 15.30
C GLU A 42 18.68 -2.04 16.65
N ASN A 43 19.56 -1.32 17.34
CA ASN A 43 20.04 -1.72 18.67
C ASN A 43 18.92 -1.74 19.73
N PHE A 44 17.78 -1.12 19.44
CA PHE A 44 16.62 -1.02 20.34
C PHE A 44 15.44 -1.91 19.90
N VAL A 45 15.61 -2.74 18.88
CA VAL A 45 14.52 -3.59 18.34
C VAL A 45 14.04 -4.60 19.37
N ASP A 46 14.89 -5.01 20.30
CA ASP A 46 14.58 -5.93 21.40
C ASP A 46 14.45 -5.22 22.76
N ASP A 47 14.47 -3.87 22.79
CA ASP A 47 14.17 -3.07 23.97
C ASP A 47 12.64 -2.98 24.14
N PRO A 48 12.05 -3.61 25.18
CA PRO A 48 10.58 -3.65 25.35
C PRO A 48 9.96 -2.25 25.51
N GLU A 49 10.67 -1.31 26.11
CA GLU A 49 10.17 0.06 26.30
C GLU A 49 10.11 0.79 24.95
N PHE A 50 11.17 0.68 24.13
CA PHE A 50 11.18 1.27 22.79
C PHE A 50 10.10 0.69 21.88
N VAL A 51 9.92 -0.62 21.89
CA VAL A 51 8.88 -1.31 21.11
C VAL A 51 7.48 -0.88 21.58
N ALA A 52 7.24 -0.80 22.89
CA ALA A 52 5.95 -0.35 23.42
C ALA A 52 5.64 1.10 23.06
N ASP A 53 6.61 1.99 23.14
CA ASP A 53 6.46 3.40 22.72
C ASP A 53 6.21 3.52 21.21
N PHE A 54 6.92 2.75 20.39
CA PHE A 54 6.69 2.69 18.95
C PHE A 54 5.25 2.25 18.62
N MET A 55 4.76 1.19 19.26
CA MET A 55 3.38 0.71 19.10
C MET A 55 2.35 1.75 19.53
N LYS A 56 2.58 2.44 20.66
CA LYS A 56 1.73 3.53 21.15
C LYS A 56 1.64 4.67 20.14
N ILE A 57 2.78 5.10 19.59
CA ILE A 57 2.83 6.15 18.56
C ILE A 57 2.06 5.73 17.30
N LYS A 58 2.22 4.48 16.87
CA LYS A 58 1.45 3.95 15.73
C LYS A 58 -0.06 4.03 16.00
N LYS A 59 -0.49 3.64 17.19
CA LYS A 59 -1.91 3.72 17.60
C LYS A 59 -2.42 5.15 17.58
N GLU A 60 -1.70 6.10 18.13
CA GLU A 60 -2.05 7.53 18.13
C GLU A 60 -2.18 8.08 16.69
N ASN A 61 -1.29 7.70 15.79
CA ASN A 61 -1.38 8.05 14.37
C ASN A 61 -2.62 7.46 13.71
N LYS A 62 -2.99 6.22 14.01
CA LYS A 62 -4.22 5.59 13.52
C LYS A 62 -5.46 6.31 14.03
N GLU A 63 -5.49 6.72 15.29
CA GLU A 63 -6.58 7.50 15.88
C GLU A 63 -6.72 8.88 15.23
N ARG A 64 -5.60 9.56 14.95
CA ARG A 64 -5.60 10.84 14.21
C ARG A 64 -6.20 10.69 12.81
N LEU A 65 -5.78 9.64 12.09
CA LEU A 65 -6.32 9.34 10.77
C LEU A 65 -7.80 8.95 10.83
N ALA A 66 -8.21 8.11 11.79
CA ALA A 66 -9.60 7.69 11.98
C ALA A 66 -10.54 8.89 12.19
N LYS A 67 -10.14 9.88 13.01
CA LYS A 67 -10.86 11.14 13.18
C LYS A 67 -11.00 11.92 11.87
N LYS A 68 -9.93 11.95 11.06
CA LYS A 68 -9.95 12.61 9.74
C LYS A 68 -10.88 11.88 8.77
N ILE A 69 -10.80 10.54 8.71
CA ILE A 69 -11.69 9.71 7.88
C ILE A 69 -13.15 9.98 8.26
N PHE A 70 -13.49 9.84 9.52
CA PHE A 70 -14.86 10.08 9.98
C PHE A 70 -15.38 11.48 9.60
N LYS A 71 -14.56 12.51 9.82
CA LYS A 71 -14.91 13.89 9.47
C LYS A 71 -15.17 14.09 7.98
N THR A 72 -14.48 13.36 7.10
CA THR A 72 -14.56 13.58 5.64
C THR A 72 -15.51 12.64 4.92
N THR A 73 -15.74 11.45 5.46
CA THR A 73 -16.51 10.38 4.79
C THR A 73 -17.72 9.90 5.61
N GLY A 74 -17.79 10.22 6.89
CA GLY A 74 -18.79 9.67 7.81
C GLY A 74 -18.52 8.23 8.26
N VAL A 75 -17.46 7.59 7.74
CA VAL A 75 -17.15 6.20 8.05
C VAL A 75 -16.31 6.12 9.33
N ALA A 76 -16.82 5.41 10.34
CA ALA A 76 -16.05 5.04 11.52
C ALA A 76 -15.16 3.82 11.21
N VAL A 77 -13.88 3.90 11.58
CA VAL A 77 -12.92 2.81 11.41
C VAL A 77 -12.38 2.35 12.76
N ASN A 78 -12.17 1.04 12.89
CA ASN A 78 -11.58 0.46 14.09
C ASN A 78 -10.05 0.64 14.06
N THR A 79 -9.49 1.37 15.00
CA THR A 79 -8.04 1.61 15.09
C THR A 79 -7.23 0.40 15.52
N GLU A 80 -7.87 -0.65 16.02
CA GLU A 80 -7.21 -1.95 16.29
C GLU A 80 -7.11 -2.84 15.03
N SER A 81 -7.88 -2.52 13.95
CA SER A 81 -7.77 -3.24 12.68
C SER A 81 -6.44 -2.97 12.00
N ILE A 82 -5.97 -3.87 11.15
CA ILE A 82 -4.81 -3.61 10.29
C ILE A 82 -5.18 -2.56 9.24
N PHE A 83 -4.40 -1.46 9.15
CA PHE A 83 -4.59 -0.40 8.16
C PHE A 83 -3.80 -0.69 6.90
N ILE A 84 -4.52 -1.11 5.85
CA ILE A 84 -3.98 -1.45 4.52
C ILE A 84 -4.19 -0.23 3.61
N VAL A 85 -3.11 0.46 3.27
CA VAL A 85 -3.19 1.77 2.59
C VAL A 85 -2.66 1.69 1.16
N GLN A 86 -3.48 2.17 0.21
CA GLN A 86 -3.05 2.42 -1.16
C GLN A 86 -3.33 3.88 -1.54
N ALA A 87 -2.33 4.74 -1.37
CA ALA A 87 -2.42 6.18 -1.60
C ALA A 87 -1.47 6.63 -2.71
N LYS A 88 -1.99 6.73 -3.93
CA LYS A 88 -1.25 7.13 -5.16
C LYS A 88 -2.23 7.56 -6.26
N ARG A 89 -1.74 8.20 -7.34
CA ARG A 89 -2.57 8.48 -8.52
C ARG A 89 -3.28 7.23 -8.98
N ILE A 90 -4.56 7.36 -9.35
CA ILE A 90 -5.33 6.23 -9.88
C ILE A 90 -4.94 6.01 -11.34
N HIS A 91 -4.43 4.84 -11.62
CA HIS A 91 -4.02 4.42 -12.96
C HIS A 91 -4.07 2.89 -13.06
N GLU A 92 -4.37 2.35 -14.24
CA GLU A 92 -4.48 0.91 -14.45
C GLU A 92 -3.20 0.17 -14.05
N TYR A 93 -2.00 0.65 -14.45
CA TYR A 93 -0.75 -0.02 -14.10
C TYR A 93 -0.43 0.02 -12.59
N LYS A 94 -0.99 0.98 -11.83
CA LYS A 94 -0.84 1.05 -10.36
C LYS A 94 -1.79 0.11 -9.63
N ARG A 95 -2.63 -0.57 -10.36
CA ARG A 95 -3.50 -1.70 -9.98
C ARG A 95 -4.33 -1.49 -8.71
N GLN A 96 -4.89 -0.27 -8.51
CA GLN A 96 -5.93 -0.09 -7.49
C GLN A 96 -7.11 -1.04 -7.75
N LEU A 97 -7.35 -1.38 -9.02
CA LEU A 97 -8.33 -2.38 -9.40
C LEU A 97 -8.04 -3.74 -8.74
N MET A 98 -6.79 -4.22 -8.75
CA MET A 98 -6.42 -5.46 -8.06
C MET A 98 -6.74 -5.41 -6.56
N THR A 99 -6.44 -4.28 -5.90
CA THR A 99 -6.71 -4.13 -4.47
C THR A 99 -8.21 -4.15 -4.16
N ILE A 100 -9.05 -3.52 -4.99
CA ILE A 100 -10.50 -3.58 -4.76
C ILE A 100 -11.10 -4.94 -5.12
N LEU A 101 -10.54 -5.67 -6.09
CA LEU A 101 -10.91 -7.06 -6.37
C LEU A 101 -10.60 -7.98 -5.18
N GLN A 102 -9.46 -7.76 -4.51
CA GLN A 102 -9.12 -8.44 -3.27
C GLN A 102 -10.16 -8.19 -2.17
N VAL A 103 -10.57 -6.93 -1.98
CA VAL A 103 -11.64 -6.58 -1.02
C VAL A 103 -12.94 -7.33 -1.36
N ILE A 104 -13.30 -7.39 -2.64
CA ILE A 104 -14.47 -8.15 -3.10
C ILE A 104 -14.32 -9.64 -2.77
N GLY A 105 -13.13 -10.21 -2.98
CA GLY A 105 -12.82 -11.60 -2.62
C GLY A 105 -13.02 -11.87 -1.13
N ASP A 106 -12.46 -11.03 -0.27
CA ASP A 106 -12.62 -11.11 1.18
C ASP A 106 -14.08 -10.99 1.61
N TYR A 107 -14.81 -10.02 1.03
CA TYR A 107 -16.23 -9.84 1.30
C TYR A 107 -17.05 -11.08 0.91
N LEU A 108 -16.82 -11.62 -0.29
CA LEU A 108 -17.52 -12.82 -0.77
C LEU A 108 -17.21 -14.04 0.10
N ALA A 109 -15.98 -14.20 0.57
CA ALA A 109 -15.59 -15.26 1.50
C ALA A 109 -16.38 -15.14 2.82
N ILE A 110 -16.54 -13.94 3.36
CA ILE A 110 -17.31 -13.73 4.59
C ILE A 110 -18.78 -14.06 4.38
N ILE A 111 -19.43 -13.55 3.32
CA ILE A 111 -20.88 -13.65 3.18
C ILE A 111 -21.37 -14.97 2.59
N LYS A 112 -20.51 -15.71 1.88
CA LYS A 112 -20.85 -16.99 1.24
C LYS A 112 -20.27 -18.20 1.96
N ASP A 113 -19.04 -18.07 2.49
CA ASP A 113 -18.33 -19.20 3.09
C ASP A 113 -18.21 -19.05 4.62
N ASN A 114 -18.79 -17.99 5.22
CA ASN A 114 -18.67 -17.64 6.62
C ASN A 114 -17.22 -17.53 7.10
N ALA A 115 -16.30 -17.15 6.20
CA ALA A 115 -14.89 -17.00 6.55
C ALA A 115 -14.70 -15.92 7.62
N VAL A 116 -13.78 -16.18 8.54
CA VAL A 116 -13.38 -15.22 9.57
C VAL A 116 -11.95 -14.80 9.27
N PRO A 117 -11.70 -13.53 8.89
CA PRO A 117 -10.32 -13.08 8.69
C PRO A 117 -9.53 -13.16 10.00
N PRO A 118 -8.19 -13.34 9.94
CA PRO A 118 -7.35 -13.45 11.13
C PRO A 118 -7.46 -12.24 12.06
N CYS A 119 -7.57 -11.06 11.48
CA CYS A 119 -7.77 -9.79 12.18
C CYS A 119 -8.76 -8.89 11.44
N PRO A 120 -9.39 -7.90 12.10
CA PRO A 120 -10.15 -6.86 11.41
C PRO A 120 -9.25 -6.08 10.46
N LYS A 121 -9.78 -5.70 9.29
CA LYS A 121 -9.06 -4.98 8.22
C LYS A 121 -9.73 -3.65 7.89
N THR A 122 -8.93 -2.63 7.66
CA THR A 122 -9.39 -1.37 7.08
C THR A 122 -8.60 -1.07 5.82
N TYR A 123 -9.25 -1.20 4.66
CA TYR A 123 -8.70 -0.83 3.37
C TYR A 123 -8.90 0.67 3.13
N ILE A 124 -7.82 1.40 2.96
CA ILE A 124 -7.82 2.86 2.81
C ILE A 124 -7.24 3.22 1.45
N PHE A 125 -8.11 3.72 0.57
CA PHE A 125 -7.74 4.24 -0.74
C PHE A 125 -7.68 5.75 -0.70
N ALA A 126 -6.71 6.34 -1.38
CA ALA A 126 -6.66 7.77 -1.65
C ALA A 126 -5.91 8.04 -2.96
N GLY A 127 -6.40 8.95 -3.76
CA GLY A 127 -5.77 9.26 -5.04
C GLY A 127 -6.63 10.16 -5.91
N LYS A 128 -6.06 10.58 -7.04
CA LYS A 128 -6.72 11.39 -8.05
C LYS A 128 -6.54 10.72 -9.42
N ALA A 129 -7.62 10.69 -10.21
CA ALA A 129 -7.57 10.31 -11.62
C ALA A 129 -7.39 11.56 -12.49
N ALA A 130 -6.76 11.43 -13.66
CA ALA A 130 -6.78 12.49 -14.66
C ALA A 130 -8.24 12.73 -15.14
N PRO A 131 -8.65 13.97 -15.43
CA PRO A 131 -10.05 14.29 -15.76
C PRO A 131 -10.62 13.51 -16.95
N SER A 132 -9.81 13.22 -17.96
CA SER A 132 -10.20 12.47 -19.17
C SER A 132 -10.06 10.96 -19.05
N TYR A 133 -9.48 10.43 -17.94
CA TYR A 133 -9.22 9.01 -17.78
C TYR A 133 -10.46 8.29 -17.22
N ASN A 134 -11.39 7.97 -18.09
CA ASN A 134 -12.70 7.41 -17.72
C ASN A 134 -12.58 6.07 -16.99
N PHE A 135 -11.68 5.17 -17.40
CA PHE A 135 -11.50 3.88 -16.75
C PHE A 135 -10.98 4.04 -15.30
N ALA A 136 -10.02 4.96 -15.06
CA ALA A 136 -9.57 5.28 -13.70
C ALA A 136 -10.69 5.86 -12.83
N LYS A 137 -11.58 6.68 -13.41
CA LYS A 137 -12.77 7.18 -12.70
C LYS A 137 -13.77 6.06 -12.40
N LEU A 138 -13.91 5.09 -13.29
CA LEU A 138 -14.74 3.91 -13.07
C LEU A 138 -14.19 3.04 -11.93
N ILE A 139 -12.85 2.91 -11.80
CA ILE A 139 -12.21 2.25 -10.66
C ILE A 139 -12.54 2.98 -9.34
N ILE A 140 -12.48 4.33 -9.32
CA ILE A 140 -12.89 5.10 -8.14
C ILE A 140 -14.36 4.82 -7.80
N LYS A 141 -15.23 4.80 -8.82
CA LYS A 141 -16.66 4.49 -8.62
C LYS A 141 -16.83 3.08 -8.04
N LEU A 142 -16.12 2.09 -8.56
CA LEU A 142 -16.15 0.71 -8.02
C LEU A 142 -15.72 0.68 -6.55
N ILE A 143 -14.61 1.36 -6.19
CA ILE A 143 -14.14 1.42 -4.79
C ILE A 143 -15.24 1.98 -3.88
N ASN A 144 -15.89 3.09 -4.27
CA ASN A 144 -16.94 3.70 -3.47
C ASN A 144 -18.19 2.82 -3.36
N ASN A 145 -18.62 2.18 -4.45
CA ASN A 145 -19.78 1.30 -4.44
C ASN A 145 -19.54 0.02 -3.62
N VAL A 146 -18.34 -0.57 -3.73
CA VAL A 146 -17.94 -1.70 -2.88
C VAL A 146 -17.89 -1.27 -1.41
N ALA A 147 -17.33 -0.09 -1.12
CA ALA A 147 -17.32 0.46 0.23
C ALA A 147 -18.73 0.62 0.81
N GLU A 148 -19.67 1.15 0.03
CA GLU A 148 -21.06 1.31 0.45
C GLU A 148 -21.71 -0.04 0.79
N VAL A 149 -21.52 -1.06 -0.05
CA VAL A 149 -22.08 -2.39 0.19
C VAL A 149 -21.41 -3.07 1.40
N VAL A 150 -20.08 -3.12 1.43
CA VAL A 150 -19.30 -3.83 2.46
C VAL A 150 -19.50 -3.22 3.84
N ASN A 151 -19.44 -1.88 3.91
CA ASN A 151 -19.52 -1.17 5.20
C ASN A 151 -20.90 -1.23 5.86
N ASN A 152 -21.96 -1.47 5.06
CA ASN A 152 -23.35 -1.51 5.54
C ASN A 152 -23.92 -2.94 5.62
N ASP A 153 -23.17 -3.97 5.22
CA ASP A 153 -23.63 -5.36 5.33
C ASP A 153 -23.42 -5.89 6.76
N PRO A 154 -24.48 -6.18 7.53
CA PRO A 154 -24.36 -6.67 8.90
C PRO A 154 -23.62 -8.01 9.02
N ARG A 155 -23.54 -8.80 7.94
CA ARG A 155 -22.80 -10.07 7.93
C ARG A 155 -21.29 -9.86 8.04
N VAL A 156 -20.80 -8.70 7.59
CA VAL A 156 -19.37 -8.31 7.70
C VAL A 156 -18.98 -8.02 9.14
N ASN A 157 -19.88 -7.44 9.94
CA ASN A 157 -19.71 -7.21 11.38
C ASN A 157 -18.34 -6.61 11.75
N ASP A 158 -17.99 -5.49 11.12
CA ASP A 158 -16.72 -4.74 11.29
C ASP A 158 -15.41 -5.51 11.01
N ARG A 159 -15.51 -6.72 10.43
CA ARG A 159 -14.32 -7.48 10.01
C ARG A 159 -13.55 -6.82 8.89
N ILE A 160 -14.26 -6.10 8.00
CA ILE A 160 -13.70 -5.32 6.91
C ILE A 160 -14.36 -3.94 6.88
N LYS A 161 -13.54 -2.89 6.75
CA LYS A 161 -13.99 -1.55 6.38
C LYS A 161 -13.24 -1.10 5.13
N VAL A 162 -13.93 -0.39 4.26
CA VAL A 162 -13.37 0.14 3.01
C VAL A 162 -13.64 1.63 2.97
N VAL A 163 -12.59 2.41 2.71
CA VAL A 163 -12.70 3.87 2.68
C VAL A 163 -11.93 4.42 1.47
N PHE A 164 -12.58 5.24 0.67
CA PHE A 164 -11.91 6.14 -0.25
C PHE A 164 -11.85 7.54 0.34
N VAL A 165 -10.64 7.98 0.74
CA VAL A 165 -10.48 9.31 1.33
C VAL A 165 -10.29 10.33 0.21
N PRO A 166 -11.22 11.30 0.05
CA PRO A 166 -11.16 12.27 -1.04
C PRO A 166 -10.04 13.30 -0.83
N ASP A 167 -9.75 14.07 -1.88
CA ASP A 167 -8.83 15.20 -1.89
C ASP A 167 -7.40 14.81 -1.43
N TYR A 168 -6.85 13.74 -2.01
CA TYR A 168 -5.48 13.31 -1.72
C TYR A 168 -4.47 14.41 -2.10
N LYS A 169 -3.75 14.87 -1.10
CA LYS A 169 -2.70 15.91 -1.18
C LYS A 169 -1.69 15.72 -0.06
N VAL A 170 -0.63 16.54 -0.03
CA VAL A 170 0.46 16.42 0.97
C VAL A 170 -0.07 16.38 2.41
N SER A 171 -0.98 17.28 2.77
CA SER A 171 -1.54 17.33 4.13
C SER A 171 -2.36 16.08 4.53
N LEU A 172 -2.97 15.38 3.56
CA LEU A 172 -3.60 14.09 3.83
C LEU A 172 -2.55 12.97 3.88
N ALA A 173 -1.53 13.02 3.03
CA ALA A 173 -0.42 12.06 3.04
C ALA A 173 0.32 12.06 4.39
N GLU A 174 0.51 13.23 5.01
CA GLU A 174 1.11 13.40 6.34
C GLU A 174 0.31 12.74 7.48
N LEU A 175 -0.96 12.41 7.26
CA LEU A 175 -1.78 11.62 8.18
C LEU A 175 -1.84 10.13 7.81
N LEU A 176 -1.97 9.83 6.50
CA LEU A 176 -2.09 8.46 6.00
C LEU A 176 -0.80 7.65 6.22
N ILE A 177 0.34 8.25 5.92
CA ILE A 177 1.63 7.57 5.92
C ILE A 177 2.03 7.08 7.32
N PRO A 178 2.00 7.91 8.38
CA PRO A 178 2.34 7.47 9.73
C PRO A 178 1.37 6.42 10.31
N ALA A 179 0.11 6.44 9.85
CA ALA A 179 -0.94 5.56 10.36
C ALA A 179 -0.99 4.19 9.68
N ALA A 180 -0.34 4.00 8.54
CA ALA A 180 -0.37 2.76 7.79
C ALA A 180 0.38 1.63 8.52
N ASP A 181 -0.24 0.44 8.55
CA ASP A 181 0.42 -0.81 8.93
C ASP A 181 1.00 -1.49 7.68
N ILE A 182 0.23 -1.52 6.59
CA ILE A 182 0.63 -2.04 5.28
C ILE A 182 0.56 -0.94 4.22
N SER A 183 1.61 -0.87 3.42
CA SER A 183 1.69 -0.06 2.20
C SER A 183 1.53 -0.96 0.97
N ILE A 184 0.47 -0.74 0.17
CA ILE A 184 0.28 -1.47 -1.09
C ILE A 184 1.04 -0.79 -2.21
N GLN A 185 2.02 -1.52 -2.76
CA GLN A 185 2.92 -1.08 -3.83
C GLN A 185 2.91 -2.11 -4.96
N ASN A 186 1.72 -2.33 -5.54
CA ASN A 186 1.38 -3.41 -6.44
C ASN A 186 1.33 -3.00 -7.92
N SER A 187 2.17 -2.06 -8.37
CA SER A 187 2.32 -1.75 -9.79
C SER A 187 2.65 -3.00 -10.60
N THR A 188 2.20 -3.04 -11.86
CA THR A 188 2.65 -4.05 -12.80
C THR A 188 4.15 -3.92 -12.98
N ALA A 189 4.92 -5.00 -12.83
CA ALA A 189 6.38 -4.96 -12.92
C ALA A 189 6.84 -4.42 -14.28
N GLY A 190 7.85 -3.53 -14.27
CA GLY A 190 8.33 -2.80 -15.43
C GLY A 190 7.62 -1.48 -15.74
N PHE A 191 6.56 -1.11 -14.98
CA PHE A 191 5.78 0.11 -15.25
C PHE A 191 6.02 1.25 -14.25
N GLU A 192 6.48 1.00 -13.04
CA GLU A 192 6.83 2.04 -12.07
C GLU A 192 8.34 2.24 -12.03
N ALA A 193 8.84 3.29 -12.63
CA ALA A 193 10.28 3.55 -12.74
C ALA A 193 10.99 3.65 -11.37
N SER A 194 10.32 4.13 -10.35
CA SER A 194 10.85 4.25 -8.98
C SER A 194 9.71 4.23 -7.94
N GLY A 195 8.84 5.23 -7.98
CA GLY A 195 7.96 5.57 -6.88
C GLY A 195 8.73 6.29 -5.76
N THR A 196 8.01 7.05 -4.95
CA THR A 196 8.54 7.66 -3.71
C THR A 196 7.59 7.48 -2.53
N GLY A 197 6.34 7.08 -2.80
CA GLY A 197 5.36 6.73 -1.77
C GLY A 197 5.82 5.56 -0.91
N ASN A 198 6.35 4.51 -1.55
CA ASN A 198 6.92 3.34 -0.89
C ASN A 198 7.99 3.70 0.14
N MET A 199 8.93 4.59 -0.20
CA MET A 199 9.97 5.10 0.71
C MET A 199 9.38 5.80 1.93
N LYS A 200 8.34 6.64 1.74
CA LYS A 200 7.68 7.40 2.81
C LYS A 200 6.97 6.48 3.79
N PHE A 201 6.26 5.48 3.28
CA PHE A 201 5.58 4.48 4.10
C PHE A 201 6.58 3.65 4.91
N ALA A 202 7.64 3.14 4.28
CA ALA A 202 8.69 2.38 4.95
C ALA A 202 9.40 3.21 6.03
N LEU A 203 9.69 4.50 5.76
CA LEU A 203 10.29 5.43 6.74
C LEU A 203 9.38 5.65 7.97
N ASN A 204 8.09 5.37 7.87
CA ASN A 204 7.12 5.46 8.96
C ASN A 204 6.70 4.08 9.51
N GLY A 205 7.44 3.02 9.17
CA GLY A 205 7.26 1.68 9.70
C GLY A 205 6.05 0.93 9.13
N ALA A 206 5.55 1.30 7.95
CA ALA A 206 4.60 0.47 7.24
C ALA A 206 5.34 -0.64 6.48
N LEU A 207 4.91 -1.90 6.64
CA LEU A 207 5.45 -3.00 5.85
C LEU A 207 4.88 -2.96 4.44
N THR A 208 5.68 -3.34 3.46
CA THR A 208 5.26 -3.28 2.05
C THR A 208 4.73 -4.63 1.57
N VAL A 209 3.53 -4.63 1.01
CA VAL A 209 3.04 -5.69 0.12
C VAL A 209 3.19 -5.16 -1.31
N GLY A 210 4.08 -5.74 -2.08
CA GLY A 210 4.45 -5.15 -3.36
C GLY A 210 5.08 -6.11 -4.35
N THR A 211 5.15 -5.63 -5.60
CA THR A 211 5.79 -6.31 -6.73
C THR A 211 7.27 -5.96 -6.80
N TYR A 212 8.03 -6.75 -7.55
CA TYR A 212 9.45 -6.52 -7.83
C TYR A 212 9.58 -5.46 -8.93
N ASP A 213 9.35 -4.18 -8.57
CA ASP A 213 9.27 -3.07 -9.51
C ASP A 213 9.74 -1.77 -8.86
N GLY A 214 10.41 -0.93 -9.63
CA GLY A 214 10.89 0.37 -9.17
C GLY A 214 11.71 0.29 -7.88
N ALA A 215 11.51 1.26 -6.98
CA ALA A 215 12.23 1.30 -5.70
C ALA A 215 11.82 0.21 -4.70
N ASN A 216 10.77 -0.58 -4.97
CA ASN A 216 10.44 -1.74 -4.13
C ASN A 216 11.60 -2.75 -4.11
N ILE A 217 12.35 -2.88 -5.20
CA ILE A 217 13.51 -3.76 -5.31
C ILE A 217 14.54 -3.38 -4.26
N GLU A 218 14.95 -2.12 -4.26
CA GLU A 218 15.97 -1.61 -3.34
C GLU A 218 15.47 -1.53 -1.89
N ILE A 219 14.15 -1.27 -1.69
CA ILE A 219 13.54 -1.30 -0.35
C ILE A 219 13.62 -2.73 0.20
N ARG A 220 13.24 -3.76 -0.59
CA ARG A 220 13.31 -5.16 -0.17
C ARG A 220 14.73 -5.58 0.16
N GLU A 221 15.70 -5.17 -0.64
CA GLU A 221 17.13 -5.41 -0.37
C GLU A 221 17.58 -4.75 0.96
N ALA A 222 17.13 -3.52 1.21
CA ALA A 222 17.51 -2.79 2.40
C ALA A 222 16.86 -3.34 3.68
N VAL A 223 15.54 -3.59 3.66
CA VAL A 223 14.81 -4.03 4.86
C VAL A 223 14.94 -5.53 5.13
N GLY A 224 15.30 -6.32 4.12
CA GLY A 224 15.35 -7.78 4.17
C GLY A 224 14.05 -8.44 3.71
N GLU A 225 14.18 -9.65 3.20
CA GLU A 225 13.06 -10.40 2.61
C GLU A 225 11.92 -10.67 3.59
N ASP A 226 12.25 -10.93 4.85
CA ASP A 226 11.28 -11.22 5.91
C ASP A 226 10.43 -9.98 6.31
N ASN A 227 10.87 -8.79 5.94
CA ASN A 227 10.17 -7.54 6.23
C ASN A 227 9.46 -6.94 4.99
N PHE A 228 9.27 -7.76 3.94
CA PHE A 228 8.64 -7.35 2.68
C PHE A 228 7.83 -8.51 2.09
N TYR A 229 6.56 -8.29 1.85
CA TYR A 229 5.63 -9.28 1.26
C TYR A 229 5.63 -9.17 -0.26
N LEU A 230 6.57 -9.88 -0.89
CA LEU A 230 6.73 -9.92 -2.34
C LEU A 230 5.70 -10.83 -2.98
N PHE A 231 5.19 -10.43 -4.17
CA PHE A 231 4.31 -11.22 -5.02
C PHE A 231 4.41 -10.80 -6.49
N GLY A 232 3.85 -11.64 -7.36
CA GLY A 232 3.56 -11.32 -8.76
C GLY A 232 4.70 -11.58 -9.73
N LEU A 233 4.35 -11.48 -11.00
CA LEU A 233 5.23 -11.68 -12.14
C LEU A 233 6.36 -10.66 -12.16
N ARG A 234 7.50 -11.07 -12.76
CA ARG A 234 8.65 -10.20 -13.03
C ARG A 234 8.49 -9.48 -14.36
N GLU A 235 9.21 -8.36 -14.52
CA GLU A 235 9.20 -7.54 -15.75
C GLU A 235 9.49 -8.40 -16.99
N GLU A 236 10.50 -9.28 -16.93
CA GLU A 236 10.90 -10.12 -18.06
C GLU A 236 9.79 -11.11 -18.47
N GLN A 237 9.08 -11.68 -17.48
CA GLN A 237 7.95 -12.58 -17.72
C GLN A 237 6.80 -11.85 -18.39
N ILE A 238 6.48 -10.64 -17.93
CA ILE A 238 5.42 -9.81 -18.50
C ILE A 238 5.78 -9.40 -19.93
N ALA A 239 7.01 -8.95 -20.14
CA ALA A 239 7.51 -8.56 -21.47
C ALA A 239 7.42 -9.74 -22.46
N GLU A 240 7.83 -10.94 -22.04
CA GLU A 240 7.72 -12.15 -22.86
C GLU A 240 6.24 -12.48 -23.16
N MET A 241 5.36 -12.46 -22.15
CA MET A 241 3.92 -12.72 -22.34
C MET A 241 3.27 -11.74 -23.32
N HIS A 242 3.65 -10.46 -23.26
CA HIS A 242 3.19 -9.46 -24.21
C HIS A 242 3.74 -9.68 -25.63
N ALA A 243 5.05 -9.98 -25.76
CA ALA A 243 5.70 -10.18 -27.05
C ALA A 243 5.13 -11.40 -27.80
N ASN A 244 4.87 -12.49 -27.07
CA ASN A 244 4.39 -13.74 -27.63
C ASN A 244 2.86 -13.88 -27.62
N ASN A 245 2.15 -12.90 -27.07
CA ASN A 245 0.70 -12.96 -26.85
C ASN A 245 0.26 -14.28 -26.17
N SER A 246 1.08 -14.78 -25.22
CA SER A 246 0.86 -16.08 -24.58
C SER A 246 -0.07 -16.01 -23.37
N TYR A 247 -0.26 -14.83 -22.75
CA TYR A 247 -1.18 -14.65 -21.65
C TYR A 247 -2.63 -14.65 -22.13
N LYS A 248 -3.45 -15.50 -21.51
CA LYS A 248 -4.87 -15.64 -21.81
C LYS A 248 -5.69 -15.44 -20.52
N PRO A 249 -6.23 -14.24 -20.26
CA PRO A 249 -6.94 -13.93 -19.01
C PRO A 249 -8.14 -14.88 -18.74
N HIS A 250 -8.86 -15.27 -19.78
CA HIS A 250 -9.99 -16.20 -19.65
C HIS A 250 -9.58 -17.57 -19.12
N GLU A 251 -8.36 -18.05 -19.42
CA GLU A 251 -7.87 -19.31 -18.85
C GLU A 251 -7.60 -19.20 -17.35
N VAL A 252 -7.10 -18.04 -16.88
CA VAL A 252 -6.91 -17.77 -15.45
C VAL A 252 -8.28 -17.74 -14.76
N TYR A 253 -9.25 -17.06 -15.36
CA TYR A 253 -10.63 -17.07 -14.90
C TYR A 253 -11.18 -18.49 -14.83
N ASP A 254 -11.04 -19.29 -15.89
CA ASP A 254 -11.61 -20.64 -15.97
C ASP A 254 -11.00 -21.64 -14.97
N ARG A 255 -9.75 -21.45 -14.57
CA ARG A 255 -9.03 -22.34 -13.64
C ARG A 255 -9.22 -21.98 -12.16
N SER A 256 -9.71 -20.79 -11.83
CA SER A 256 -9.78 -20.30 -10.46
C SER A 256 -11.20 -19.95 -10.02
N ASP A 257 -11.78 -20.75 -9.14
CA ASP A 257 -13.10 -20.43 -8.56
C ASP A 257 -13.08 -19.14 -7.75
N TYR A 258 -11.96 -18.81 -7.11
CA TYR A 258 -11.77 -17.54 -6.42
C TYR A 258 -11.92 -16.35 -7.39
N ILE A 259 -11.19 -16.39 -8.52
CA ILE A 259 -11.26 -15.34 -9.55
C ILE A 259 -12.65 -15.30 -10.21
N LYS A 260 -13.23 -16.47 -10.54
CA LYS A 260 -14.60 -16.55 -11.09
C LYS A 260 -15.61 -15.84 -10.20
N ARG A 261 -15.56 -16.08 -8.90
CA ARG A 261 -16.52 -15.50 -7.95
C ARG A 261 -16.40 -13.98 -7.91
N ILE A 262 -15.17 -13.45 -7.89
CA ILE A 262 -14.91 -12.02 -7.92
C ILE A 262 -15.40 -11.42 -9.24
N MET A 263 -14.99 -11.98 -10.36
CA MET A 263 -15.33 -11.48 -11.69
C MET A 263 -16.83 -11.51 -11.95
N ASN A 264 -17.52 -12.60 -11.59
CA ASN A 264 -18.98 -12.70 -11.75
C ASN A 264 -19.74 -11.66 -10.92
N SER A 265 -19.18 -11.19 -9.82
CA SER A 265 -19.78 -10.10 -9.03
C SER A 265 -19.77 -8.76 -9.78
N LEU A 266 -18.75 -8.52 -10.63
CA LEU A 266 -18.68 -7.34 -11.49
C LEU A 266 -19.66 -7.40 -12.66
N ASN A 267 -19.96 -8.62 -13.16
CA ASN A 267 -20.97 -8.87 -14.20
C ASN A 267 -22.37 -9.07 -13.59
N SER A 268 -22.62 -8.44 -12.45
CA SER A 268 -23.89 -8.47 -11.74
C SER A 268 -24.23 -7.07 -11.21
N ASN A 269 -25.38 -6.94 -10.57
CA ASN A 269 -25.79 -5.69 -9.94
C ASN A 269 -25.38 -5.61 -8.46
N MET A 270 -24.50 -6.48 -7.97
CA MET A 270 -24.15 -6.57 -6.54
C MET A 270 -23.62 -5.25 -5.99
N PHE A 271 -22.81 -4.53 -6.78
CA PHE A 271 -22.20 -3.25 -6.40
C PHE A 271 -22.79 -2.08 -7.20
N CYS A 272 -23.91 -2.28 -7.89
CA CYS A 272 -24.54 -1.24 -8.69
C CYS A 272 -25.66 -0.56 -7.90
N GLU A 273 -25.78 0.76 -8.05
CA GLU A 273 -26.97 1.50 -7.66
C GLU A 273 -28.14 1.06 -8.57
N LYS A 274 -29.38 1.13 -8.05
CA LYS A 274 -30.59 0.69 -8.79
C LYS A 274 -30.72 1.31 -10.19
N GLU A 275 -30.19 2.51 -10.37
CA GLU A 275 -30.27 3.30 -11.61
C GLU A 275 -29.21 2.90 -12.65
N TYR A 276 -28.15 2.17 -12.27
CA TYR A 276 -27.00 1.85 -13.10
C TYR A 276 -26.79 0.35 -13.22
N VAL A 277 -27.63 -0.29 -14.02
CA VAL A 277 -27.56 -1.74 -14.24
C VAL A 277 -26.23 -2.10 -14.93
N LEU A 278 -25.54 -3.12 -14.41
CA LEU A 278 -24.29 -3.65 -14.95
C LEU A 278 -23.18 -2.59 -15.15
N LEU A 279 -23.12 -1.58 -14.29
CA LEU A 279 -22.16 -0.47 -14.39
C LEU A 279 -20.71 -0.94 -14.54
N PHE A 280 -20.32 -2.04 -13.85
CA PHE A 280 -18.95 -2.55 -13.83
C PHE A 280 -18.68 -3.66 -14.86
N LYS A 281 -19.64 -3.95 -15.74
CA LYS A 281 -19.47 -4.93 -16.82
C LYS A 281 -18.28 -4.58 -17.73
N MET A 282 -18.03 -3.29 -17.97
CA MET A 282 -16.87 -2.85 -18.75
C MET A 282 -15.53 -3.28 -18.11
N ILE A 283 -15.41 -3.28 -16.77
CA ILE A 283 -14.22 -3.78 -16.08
C ILE A 283 -14.11 -5.30 -16.25
N TYR A 284 -15.23 -6.02 -16.11
CA TYR A 284 -15.29 -7.45 -16.34
C TYR A 284 -14.83 -7.83 -17.75
N GLU A 285 -15.35 -7.16 -18.77
CA GLU A 285 -15.01 -7.42 -20.19
C GLU A 285 -13.55 -7.09 -20.49
N GLU A 286 -13.03 -5.96 -20.00
CA GLU A 286 -11.62 -5.58 -20.20
C GLU A 286 -10.66 -6.60 -19.57
N LEU A 287 -10.93 -7.02 -18.34
CA LEU A 287 -10.09 -8.01 -17.65
C LEU A 287 -10.12 -9.39 -18.30
N LEU A 288 -11.26 -9.84 -18.85
CA LEU A 288 -11.32 -11.13 -19.53
C LEU A 288 -10.78 -11.12 -20.95
N SER A 289 -10.90 -9.99 -21.65
CA SER A 289 -10.45 -9.89 -23.05
C SER A 289 -8.96 -9.58 -23.18
N ARG A 290 -8.40 -8.76 -22.28
CA ARG A 290 -7.06 -8.20 -22.46
C ARG A 290 -6.18 -8.26 -21.23
N ASP A 291 -6.68 -7.83 -20.06
CA ASP A 291 -5.92 -7.73 -18.79
C ASP A 291 -4.46 -7.30 -18.97
N TYR A 292 -4.25 -6.21 -19.72
CA TYR A 292 -2.92 -5.75 -20.14
C TYR A 292 -1.94 -5.59 -18.97
N TYR A 293 -2.44 -5.23 -17.79
CA TYR A 293 -1.62 -4.99 -16.60
C TYR A 293 -1.56 -6.21 -15.66
N MET A 294 -1.86 -7.42 -16.13
CA MET A 294 -1.72 -8.67 -15.38
C MET A 294 -2.43 -8.67 -14.03
N VAL A 295 -3.62 -8.08 -13.98
CA VAL A 295 -4.41 -7.99 -12.74
C VAL A 295 -4.86 -9.37 -12.28
N LEU A 296 -5.46 -10.16 -13.18
CA LEU A 296 -5.94 -11.52 -12.87
C LEU A 296 -4.79 -12.49 -12.67
N ALA A 297 -3.70 -12.32 -13.44
CA ALA A 297 -2.52 -13.18 -13.34
C ALA A 297 -1.91 -13.15 -11.93
N ASP A 298 -1.81 -11.96 -11.34
CA ASP A 298 -1.16 -11.76 -10.03
C ASP A 298 -2.13 -11.78 -8.84
N LEU A 299 -3.45 -11.80 -9.07
CA LEU A 299 -4.45 -11.62 -7.99
C LEU A 299 -4.35 -12.70 -6.91
N ALA A 300 -4.09 -13.96 -7.29
CA ALA A 300 -4.00 -15.06 -6.34
C ALA A 300 -2.75 -14.93 -5.44
N GLU A 301 -1.61 -14.54 -6.02
CA GLU A 301 -0.38 -14.32 -5.24
C GLU A 301 -0.49 -13.07 -4.35
N PHE A 302 -1.15 -12.02 -4.83
CA PHE A 302 -1.46 -10.85 -4.03
C PHE A 302 -2.30 -11.20 -2.81
N ASN A 303 -3.35 -12.02 -3.00
CA ASN A 303 -4.16 -12.54 -1.88
C ASN A 303 -3.29 -13.29 -0.87
N GLN A 304 -2.43 -14.21 -1.32
CA GLN A 304 -1.54 -14.96 -0.44
C GLN A 304 -0.57 -14.06 0.32
N ALA A 305 -0.01 -13.04 -0.33
CA ALA A 305 0.91 -12.09 0.29
C ALA A 305 0.22 -11.27 1.40
N LEU A 306 -1.02 -10.80 1.13
CA LEU A 306 -1.82 -10.11 2.15
C LEU A 306 -2.18 -11.03 3.31
N HIS A 307 -2.58 -12.26 3.05
CA HIS A 307 -2.89 -13.24 4.12
C HIS A 307 -1.68 -13.54 5.00
N ARG A 308 -0.47 -13.65 4.45
CA ARG A 308 0.75 -13.78 5.26
C ARG A 308 0.92 -12.56 6.17
N ALA A 309 0.80 -11.35 5.62
CA ALA A 309 0.91 -10.12 6.41
C ALA A 309 -0.14 -10.02 7.53
N GLU A 310 -1.38 -10.45 7.26
CA GLU A 310 -2.45 -10.49 8.26
C GLU A 310 -2.15 -11.48 9.39
N HIS A 311 -1.57 -12.63 9.07
CA HIS A 311 -1.13 -13.61 10.07
C HIS A 311 0.01 -13.09 10.92
N ASP A 312 1.03 -12.47 10.31
CA ASP A 312 2.17 -11.91 11.03
C ASP A 312 1.74 -10.75 11.94
N TYR A 313 0.71 -9.99 11.52
CA TYR A 313 0.13 -8.91 12.32
C TYR A 313 -0.52 -9.37 13.64
N LEU A 314 -0.86 -10.65 13.78
CA LEU A 314 -1.38 -11.20 15.05
C LEU A 314 -0.34 -11.15 16.16
N ASN A 315 0.94 -11.31 15.84
CA ASN A 315 2.03 -11.10 16.78
C ASN A 315 2.46 -9.63 16.73
N ARG A 316 1.79 -8.79 17.50
CA ARG A 316 1.95 -7.34 17.52
C ARG A 316 3.37 -6.90 17.86
N GLU A 317 4.05 -7.62 18.72
CA GLU A 317 5.43 -7.31 19.11
C GLU A 317 6.40 -7.56 17.94
N GLU A 318 6.35 -8.74 17.31
CA GLU A 318 7.20 -9.05 16.17
C GLU A 318 6.88 -8.16 14.96
N TRP A 319 5.60 -7.80 14.77
CA TRP A 319 5.20 -6.81 13.76
C TRP A 319 5.84 -5.43 14.02
N ALA A 320 5.84 -4.98 15.29
CA ALA A 320 6.48 -3.72 15.65
C ALA A 320 7.99 -3.77 15.43
N LYS A 321 8.65 -4.88 15.77
CA LYS A 321 10.09 -5.09 15.50
C LYS A 321 10.39 -5.04 13.99
N ALA A 322 9.57 -5.67 13.17
CA ALA A 322 9.70 -5.59 11.71
C ALA A 322 9.51 -4.15 11.20
N ALA A 323 8.52 -3.42 11.74
CA ALA A 323 8.29 -2.02 11.41
C ALA A 323 9.46 -1.11 11.82
N ILE A 324 10.05 -1.33 12.99
CA ILE A 324 11.26 -0.62 13.46
C ILE A 324 12.44 -0.89 12.52
N ARG A 325 12.66 -2.15 12.10
CA ARG A 325 13.70 -2.50 11.12
C ARG A 325 13.49 -1.78 9.78
N ASN A 326 12.24 -1.64 9.32
CA ASN A 326 11.95 -0.85 8.12
C ASN A 326 12.42 0.60 8.30
N VAL A 327 12.06 1.26 9.40
CA VAL A 327 12.51 2.64 9.69
C VAL A 327 14.04 2.72 9.73
N ALA A 328 14.69 1.79 10.41
CA ALA A 328 16.16 1.77 10.58
C ALA A 328 16.90 1.67 9.24
N ARG A 329 16.41 0.85 8.31
CA ARG A 329 17.15 0.47 7.11
C ARG A 329 16.83 1.30 5.88
N ILE A 330 15.97 2.32 6.00
CA ILE A 330 15.52 3.12 4.86
C ILE A 330 16.38 4.37 4.60
N GLY A 331 17.49 4.56 5.31
CA GLY A 331 18.35 5.74 5.24
C GLY A 331 18.82 6.10 3.84
N ARG A 332 19.19 5.10 3.02
CA ARG A 332 19.62 5.30 1.63
C ARG A 332 18.62 6.06 0.75
N PHE A 333 17.35 6.15 1.13
CA PHE A 333 16.33 6.85 0.35
C PHE A 333 16.17 8.33 0.74
N SER A 334 17.22 8.94 1.30
CA SER A 334 17.28 10.38 1.53
C SER A 334 17.37 11.16 0.21
N SER A 335 16.58 12.23 0.08
CA SER A 335 16.72 13.18 -1.03
C SER A 335 18.08 13.88 -1.03
N ASP A 336 18.69 14.07 0.16
CA ASP A 336 19.99 14.73 0.29
C ASP A 336 21.07 13.84 -0.35
N ARG A 337 21.06 12.52 -0.07
CA ARG A 337 21.92 11.55 -0.76
C ARG A 337 21.72 11.61 -2.28
N ALA A 338 20.46 11.60 -2.76
CA ALA A 338 20.19 11.62 -4.19
C ALA A 338 20.75 12.89 -4.85
N VAL A 339 20.57 14.05 -4.24
CA VAL A 339 21.14 15.32 -4.76
C VAL A 339 22.67 15.30 -4.76
N MET A 340 23.30 14.79 -3.71
CA MET A 340 24.77 14.68 -3.64
C MET A 340 25.31 13.71 -4.70
N GLU A 341 24.63 12.59 -4.95
CA GLU A 341 25.01 11.67 -6.03
C GLU A 341 24.89 12.32 -7.42
N TYR A 342 23.84 13.12 -7.66
CA TYR A 342 23.73 13.90 -8.89
C TYR A 342 24.86 14.91 -9.02
N ALA A 343 25.16 15.64 -7.93
CA ALA A 343 26.23 16.63 -7.93
C ALA A 343 27.60 16.01 -8.27
N ASP A 344 27.92 14.89 -7.68
CA ASP A 344 29.21 14.20 -7.87
C ASP A 344 29.25 13.43 -9.21
N LYS A 345 28.28 12.53 -9.46
CA LYS A 345 28.35 11.56 -10.57
C LYS A 345 27.91 12.12 -11.92
N ILE A 346 27.02 13.14 -11.93
CA ILE A 346 26.38 13.64 -13.17
C ILE A 346 26.81 15.08 -13.47
N TRP A 347 26.70 15.98 -12.47
CA TRP A 347 26.97 17.40 -12.70
C TRP A 347 28.41 17.79 -12.46
N HIS A 348 29.17 16.98 -11.72
CA HIS A 348 30.58 17.23 -11.33
C HIS A 348 30.77 18.62 -10.69
N ILE A 349 29.83 18.99 -9.80
CA ILE A 349 29.88 20.25 -9.04
C ILE A 349 30.08 19.97 -7.55
N LYS A 350 30.63 20.96 -6.86
CA LYS A 350 30.80 20.92 -5.40
C LYS A 350 29.78 21.83 -4.73
N PRO A 351 29.35 21.51 -3.48
CA PRO A 351 28.59 22.45 -2.68
C PRO A 351 29.35 23.79 -2.54
N VAL A 352 28.58 24.89 -2.55
CA VAL A 352 29.15 26.20 -2.22
C VAL A 352 29.45 26.19 -0.73
N ALA A 353 30.71 26.48 -0.36
CA ALA A 353 31.07 26.69 1.05
C ALA A 353 30.35 27.93 1.58
N GLU A 354 29.69 27.80 2.73
CA GLU A 354 29.10 28.91 3.45
C GLU A 354 30.17 29.83 4.03
#